data_882f0209a4222f6974bf75178f53e8d9
#
_entry.id   882f0209a4222f6974bf75178f53e8d9
#
_cell.length_a   1.000
_cell.length_b   1.000
_cell.length_c   1.000
_cell.angle_alpha   90.00
_cell.angle_beta   90.00
_cell.angle_gamma   90.00
#
_symmetry.space_group_name_H-M   'P 1'
#
loop_
_entity.id
_entity.type
_entity.pdbx_description
1 polymer ?
#
loop_
_entity_poly.entity_id
_entity_poly.type
_entity_poly.pdbx_seq_one_letter_code
_entity_poly.pdbx_strand_id
1 'polypeptide(L)'
;MSDSEERSVRGLVEELVRAFPFPDPREADPRGLLAYGGDLAAERLLSAYAQGVFPWYDEDPILWFSPDPRMVLRPPSLRIGRSLAKRVRAAPYRITMDTAFRQVITACREATRPDQEGTWITSDMLEAYCGLHDLG
;
A
#
# COMPACT_ATOMS: atom_id res chain seq x y z
N MET A 1 5.62 -20.79 -6.73
CA MET A 1 4.19 -20.92 -6.38
C MET A 1 3.60 -21.94 -7.35
N SER A 2 2.91 -22.96 -6.86
CA SER A 2 2.30 -23.97 -7.74
C SER A 2 0.94 -23.47 -8.28
N ASP A 3 0.48 -24.02 -9.41
CA ASP A 3 -0.86 -23.71 -9.98
C ASP A 3 -2.01 -23.90 -8.98
N SER A 4 -1.82 -24.77 -8.00
CA SER A 4 -2.78 -25.05 -6.94
C SER A 4 -2.81 -23.92 -5.89
N GLU A 5 -1.65 -23.38 -5.53
CA GLU A 5 -1.52 -22.27 -4.59
C GLU A 5 -2.05 -20.95 -5.20
N GLU A 6 -1.76 -20.71 -6.47
CA GLU A 6 -2.30 -19.55 -7.20
C GLU A 6 -3.81 -19.56 -7.30
N ARG A 7 -4.42 -20.73 -7.56
CA ARG A 7 -5.88 -20.89 -7.57
C ARG A 7 -6.49 -20.68 -6.17
N SER A 8 -5.82 -21.14 -5.12
CA SER A 8 -6.27 -20.96 -3.74
C SER A 8 -6.22 -19.49 -3.32
N VAL A 9 -5.12 -18.79 -3.60
CA VAL A 9 -4.98 -17.35 -3.32
C VAL A 9 -6.01 -16.52 -4.09
N ARG A 10 -6.21 -16.83 -5.37
CA ARG A 10 -7.22 -16.14 -6.19
C ARG A 10 -8.63 -16.30 -5.64
N GLY A 11 -9.01 -17.52 -5.22
CA GLY A 11 -10.31 -17.79 -4.61
C GLY A 11 -10.52 -16.98 -3.34
N LEU A 12 -9.49 -16.90 -2.49
CA LEU A 12 -9.52 -16.12 -1.25
C LEU A 12 -9.71 -14.61 -1.53
N VAL A 13 -9.00 -14.09 -2.51
CA VAL A 13 -9.13 -12.67 -2.92
C VAL A 13 -10.55 -12.38 -3.44
N GLU A 14 -11.11 -13.27 -4.28
CA GLU A 14 -12.49 -13.12 -4.78
C GLU A 14 -13.52 -13.16 -3.64
N GLU A 15 -13.29 -13.94 -2.61
CA GLU A 15 -14.14 -14.00 -1.41
C GLU A 15 -14.04 -12.70 -0.60
N LEU A 16 -12.83 -12.18 -0.38
CA LEU A 16 -12.60 -10.90 0.30
C LEU A 16 -13.26 -9.72 -0.44
N VAL A 17 -13.09 -9.65 -1.76
CA VAL A 17 -13.72 -8.62 -2.59
C VAL A 17 -15.26 -8.67 -2.50
N ARG A 18 -15.83 -9.87 -2.42
CA ARG A 18 -17.28 -10.05 -2.28
C ARG A 18 -17.78 -9.67 -0.87
N ALA A 19 -16.99 -9.97 0.18
CA ALA A 19 -17.34 -9.67 1.56
C ALA A 19 -17.18 -8.18 1.91
N PHE A 20 -16.20 -7.51 1.30
CA PHE A 20 -15.86 -6.10 1.53
C PHE A 20 -15.81 -5.35 0.20
N PRO A 21 -16.95 -5.15 -0.49
CA PRO A 21 -16.98 -4.50 -1.78
C PRO A 21 -16.68 -3.00 -1.66
N PHE A 22 -16.01 -2.46 -2.67
CA PHE A 22 -15.89 -1.03 -2.91
C PHE A 22 -16.70 -0.65 -4.15
N PRO A 23 -17.11 0.63 -4.32
CA PRO A 23 -17.62 1.12 -5.58
C PRO A 23 -16.65 0.86 -6.72
N ASP A 24 -17.13 0.86 -7.97
CA ASP A 24 -16.23 0.71 -9.12
C ASP A 24 -15.15 1.81 -9.10
N PRO A 25 -13.86 1.50 -9.15
CA PRO A 25 -12.79 2.49 -9.18
C PRO A 25 -12.94 3.57 -10.25
N ARG A 26 -13.67 3.28 -11.33
CA ARG A 26 -13.99 4.25 -12.40
C ARG A 26 -14.99 5.33 -11.96
N GLU A 27 -15.65 5.15 -10.82
CA GLU A 27 -16.59 6.13 -10.24
C GLU A 27 -15.89 7.14 -9.31
N ALA A 28 -14.57 7.02 -9.13
CA ALA A 28 -13.81 7.98 -8.33
C ALA A 28 -13.93 9.41 -8.89
N ASP A 29 -13.95 10.39 -8.00
CA ASP A 29 -13.98 11.80 -8.39
C ASP A 29 -12.67 12.22 -9.12
N PRO A 30 -12.58 13.41 -9.73
CA PRO A 30 -11.37 13.85 -10.43
C PRO A 30 -10.11 13.92 -9.54
N ARG A 31 -10.24 13.89 -8.22
CA ARG A 31 -9.13 13.82 -7.27
C ARG A 31 -8.79 12.39 -6.89
N GLY A 32 -9.58 11.43 -7.34
CA GLY A 32 -9.44 10.01 -7.04
C GLY A 32 -10.18 9.54 -5.79
N LEU A 33 -10.98 10.38 -5.13
CA LEU A 33 -11.78 9.96 -3.98
C LEU A 33 -12.92 9.06 -4.46
N LEU A 34 -12.99 7.84 -3.88
CA LEU A 34 -13.95 6.80 -4.27
C LEU A 34 -15.00 6.55 -3.19
N ALA A 35 -14.60 6.49 -1.92
CA ALA A 35 -15.48 6.17 -0.81
C ALA A 35 -14.98 6.78 0.50
N TYR A 36 -15.81 6.75 1.53
CA TYR A 36 -15.47 7.20 2.88
C TYR A 36 -16.09 6.30 3.95
N GLY A 37 -15.49 6.30 5.15
CA GLY A 37 -15.93 5.50 6.28
C GLY A 37 -15.38 4.07 6.27
N GLY A 38 -16.02 3.17 7.03
CA GLY A 38 -15.55 1.82 7.25
C GLY A 38 -14.49 1.74 8.35
N ASP A 39 -13.59 0.79 8.22
CA ASP A 39 -12.53 0.48 9.18
C ASP A 39 -11.22 0.10 8.45
N LEU A 40 -10.14 -0.09 9.20
CA LEU A 40 -8.84 -0.56 8.70
C LEU A 40 -8.59 -2.04 9.01
N ALA A 41 -9.64 -2.86 9.15
CA ALA A 41 -9.48 -4.30 9.31
C ALA A 41 -8.67 -4.90 8.16
N ALA A 42 -7.86 -5.92 8.46
CA ALA A 42 -6.97 -6.55 7.49
C ALA A 42 -7.72 -7.03 6.23
N GLU A 43 -8.90 -7.60 6.42
CA GLU A 43 -9.75 -8.11 5.34
C GLU A 43 -10.22 -6.99 4.41
N ARG A 44 -10.59 -5.83 4.97
CA ARG A 44 -10.99 -4.66 4.19
C ARG A 44 -9.80 -4.05 3.45
N LEU A 45 -8.64 -3.95 4.09
CA LEU A 45 -7.40 -3.47 3.45
C LEU A 45 -7.00 -4.39 2.28
N LEU A 46 -7.01 -5.70 2.47
CA LEU A 46 -6.72 -6.68 1.41
C LEU A 46 -7.72 -6.57 0.26
N SER A 47 -9.00 -6.45 0.56
CA SER A 47 -10.05 -6.25 -0.46
C SER A 47 -9.84 -4.94 -1.23
N ALA A 48 -9.52 -3.85 -0.53
CA ALA A 48 -9.25 -2.55 -1.15
C ALA A 48 -8.08 -2.64 -2.13
N TYR A 49 -6.93 -3.17 -1.70
CA TYR A 49 -5.76 -3.34 -2.55
C TYR A 49 -6.02 -4.26 -3.75
N ALA A 50 -6.77 -5.32 -3.57
CA ALA A 50 -7.16 -6.21 -4.67
C ALA A 50 -8.00 -5.48 -5.75
N GLN A 51 -8.74 -4.44 -5.36
CA GLN A 51 -9.56 -3.61 -6.24
C GLN A 51 -8.84 -2.33 -6.71
N GLY A 52 -7.56 -2.13 -6.34
CA GLY A 52 -6.79 -0.94 -6.70
C GLY A 52 -7.16 0.30 -5.87
N VAL A 53 -7.79 0.09 -4.71
CA VAL A 53 -8.21 1.14 -3.77
C VAL A 53 -7.25 1.17 -2.59
N PHE A 54 -7.03 2.33 -2.00
CA PHE A 54 -6.19 2.49 -0.81
C PHE A 54 -6.71 3.61 0.09
N PRO A 55 -6.49 3.52 1.42
CA PRO A 55 -6.87 4.58 2.34
C PRO A 55 -5.84 5.72 2.32
N TRP A 56 -6.33 6.96 2.32
CA TRP A 56 -5.50 8.16 2.46
C TRP A 56 -6.30 9.25 3.16
N TYR A 57 -6.01 9.48 4.42
CA TYR A 57 -6.71 10.44 5.27
C TYR A 57 -5.81 10.87 6.44
N ASP A 58 -6.10 11.96 7.07
CA ASP A 58 -5.43 12.52 8.26
C ASP A 58 -6.38 12.60 9.46
N GLU A 59 -7.69 12.76 9.20
CA GLU A 59 -8.77 12.81 10.21
C GLU A 59 -9.95 11.96 9.74
N ASP A 60 -10.77 11.49 10.71
CA ASP A 60 -12.00 10.78 10.40
C ASP A 60 -12.99 11.63 9.57
N PRO A 61 -13.73 11.02 8.66
CA PRO A 61 -13.77 9.59 8.35
C PRO A 61 -12.61 9.12 7.45
N ILE A 62 -12.32 7.80 7.49
CA ILE A 62 -11.38 7.17 6.55
C ILE A 62 -11.82 7.49 5.13
N LEU A 63 -10.89 7.98 4.31
CA LEU A 63 -11.10 8.25 2.89
C LEU A 63 -10.37 7.22 2.04
N TRP A 64 -11.08 6.68 1.04
CA TRP A 64 -10.57 5.65 0.12
C TRP A 64 -10.41 6.22 -1.28
N PHE A 65 -9.23 6.02 -1.84
CA PHE A 65 -8.86 6.61 -3.13
C PHE A 65 -8.55 5.56 -4.19
N SER A 66 -8.89 5.88 -5.42
CA SER A 66 -8.46 5.18 -6.63
C SER A 66 -8.25 6.19 -7.78
N PRO A 67 -7.13 6.93 -7.79
CA PRO A 67 -6.89 7.96 -8.80
C PRO A 67 -6.67 7.36 -10.19
N ASP A 68 -7.21 8.04 -11.22
CA ASP A 68 -6.96 7.77 -12.62
C ASP A 68 -6.73 9.12 -13.35
N PRO A 69 -5.59 9.34 -14.02
CA PRO A 69 -4.49 8.40 -14.24
C PRO A 69 -3.61 8.15 -13.01
N ARG A 70 -3.03 6.95 -12.91
CA ARG A 70 -2.09 6.57 -11.85
C ARG A 70 -0.68 6.47 -12.40
N MET A 71 0.28 7.10 -11.70
CA MET A 71 1.70 6.92 -12.00
C MET A 71 2.14 5.49 -11.64
N VAL A 72 2.77 4.82 -12.60
CA VAL A 72 3.28 3.46 -12.42
C VAL A 72 4.74 3.35 -12.83
N LEU A 73 5.51 2.55 -12.12
CA LEU A 73 6.85 2.13 -12.52
C LEU A 73 6.78 0.73 -13.15
N ARG A 74 7.21 0.62 -14.39
CA ARG A 74 7.39 -0.68 -15.04
C ARG A 74 8.82 -1.17 -14.77
N PRO A 75 9.06 -2.26 -14.03
CA PRO A 75 10.39 -2.72 -13.66
C PRO A 75 11.38 -2.81 -14.84
N PRO A 76 10.99 -3.33 -16.04
CA PRO A 76 11.90 -3.35 -17.19
C PRO A 76 12.31 -1.97 -17.71
N SER A 77 11.56 -0.92 -17.36
CA SER A 77 11.83 0.47 -17.77
C SER A 77 12.60 1.26 -16.72
N LEU A 78 12.99 0.63 -15.62
CA LEU A 78 13.75 1.28 -14.54
C LEU A 78 15.12 1.73 -15.05
N ARG A 79 15.38 3.04 -15.00
CA ARG A 79 16.69 3.62 -15.34
C ARG A 79 17.57 3.70 -14.11
N ILE A 80 18.63 2.91 -14.08
CA ILE A 80 19.63 2.94 -13.01
C ILE A 80 20.74 3.91 -13.40
N GLY A 81 20.80 5.05 -12.69
CA GLY A 81 21.86 6.05 -12.90
C GLY A 81 23.26 5.49 -12.54
N ARG A 82 24.33 6.08 -13.12
CA ARG A 82 25.72 5.59 -12.96
C ARG A 82 26.18 5.50 -11.50
N SER A 83 25.82 6.47 -10.67
CA SER A 83 26.16 6.51 -9.24
C SER A 83 25.47 5.38 -8.46
N LEU A 84 24.17 5.14 -8.73
CA LEU A 84 23.43 4.04 -8.14
C LEU A 84 24.03 2.68 -8.59
N ALA A 85 24.27 2.51 -9.88
CA ALA A 85 24.90 1.30 -10.41
C ALA A 85 26.28 1.01 -9.78
N LYS A 86 27.08 2.05 -9.51
CA LYS A 86 28.37 1.91 -8.78
C LYS A 86 28.13 1.45 -7.34
N ARG A 87 27.17 2.02 -6.63
CA ARG A 87 26.83 1.62 -5.25
C ARG A 87 26.30 0.20 -5.18
N VAL A 88 25.41 -0.18 -6.07
CA VAL A 88 24.87 -1.56 -6.14
C VAL A 88 26.00 -2.57 -6.36
N ARG A 89 26.96 -2.29 -7.28
CA ARG A 89 28.13 -3.17 -7.51
C ARG A 89 29.08 -3.23 -6.32
N ALA A 90 29.28 -2.12 -5.62
CA ALA A 90 30.11 -2.10 -4.42
C ALA A 90 29.48 -2.84 -3.22
N ALA A 91 28.16 -3.11 -3.28
CA ALA A 91 27.41 -3.84 -2.26
C ALA A 91 27.72 -3.43 -0.80
N PRO A 92 27.76 -2.11 -0.46
CA PRO A 92 28.15 -1.65 0.87
C PRO A 92 27.10 -1.96 1.95
N TYR A 93 25.90 -2.41 1.53
CA TYR A 93 24.77 -2.70 2.40
C TYR A 93 24.24 -4.11 2.16
N ARG A 94 23.80 -4.76 3.23
CA ARG A 94 22.95 -5.94 3.15
C ARG A 94 21.50 -5.48 3.00
N ILE A 95 20.84 -5.88 1.94
CA ILE A 95 19.41 -5.59 1.72
C ILE A 95 18.62 -6.76 2.29
N THR A 96 17.59 -6.43 3.09
CA THR A 96 16.63 -7.40 3.64
C THR A 96 15.22 -6.95 3.31
N MET A 97 14.26 -7.86 3.27
CA MET A 97 12.84 -7.60 3.11
C MET A 97 12.10 -8.09 4.36
N ASP A 98 11.06 -7.37 4.76
CA ASP A 98 10.11 -7.69 5.85
C ASP A 98 10.72 -8.00 7.22
N THR A 99 11.98 -7.65 7.44
CA THR A 99 12.68 -7.89 8.74
C THR A 99 12.59 -6.73 9.73
N ALA A 100 12.05 -5.58 9.32
CA ALA A 100 12.03 -4.35 10.12
C ALA A 100 10.80 -3.48 9.81
N PHE A 101 9.64 -4.08 9.49
CA PHE A 101 8.46 -3.37 9.00
C PHE A 101 8.00 -2.27 9.96
N ARG A 102 7.77 -2.58 11.25
CA ARG A 102 7.34 -1.60 12.26
C ARG A 102 8.32 -0.42 12.40
N GLN A 103 9.63 -0.70 12.39
CA GLN A 103 10.65 0.36 12.47
C GLN A 103 10.61 1.25 11.23
N VAL A 104 10.45 0.68 10.05
CA VAL A 104 10.39 1.44 8.78
C VAL A 104 9.13 2.28 8.71
N ILE A 105 7.94 1.73 8.98
CA ILE A 105 6.69 2.49 8.93
C ILE A 105 6.65 3.61 9.99
N THR A 106 7.20 3.37 11.18
CA THR A 106 7.35 4.39 12.22
C THR A 106 8.27 5.51 11.75
N ALA A 107 9.43 5.18 11.19
CA ALA A 107 10.35 6.17 10.64
C ALA A 107 9.74 6.97 9.47
N CYS A 108 8.93 6.33 8.63
CA CYS A 108 8.19 7.01 7.56
C CYS A 108 7.16 8.01 8.11
N ARG A 109 6.48 7.66 9.21
CA ARG A 109 5.52 8.52 9.91
C ARG A 109 6.20 9.75 10.50
N GLU A 110 7.38 9.58 11.11
CA GLU A 110 8.12 10.61 11.82
C GLU A 110 9.00 11.49 10.90
N ALA A 111 9.17 11.06 9.65
CA ALA A 111 10.03 11.76 8.69
C ALA A 111 9.49 13.16 8.37
N THR A 112 10.27 14.19 8.70
CA THR A 112 9.99 15.57 8.29
C THR A 112 10.22 15.74 6.79
N ARG A 113 9.24 16.31 6.08
CA ARG A 113 9.32 16.62 4.64
C ARG A 113 9.22 18.13 4.45
N PRO A 114 10.07 18.74 3.57
CA PRO A 114 10.16 20.20 3.43
C PRO A 114 8.84 20.89 3.06
N ASP A 115 7.99 20.24 2.28
CA ASP A 115 6.77 20.81 1.71
C ASP A 115 5.49 20.11 2.20
N GLN A 116 5.55 19.41 3.34
CA GLN A 116 4.42 18.67 3.87
C GLN A 116 4.30 18.86 5.38
N GLU A 117 3.18 19.41 5.83
CA GLU A 117 2.81 19.42 7.23
C GLU A 117 2.15 18.10 7.62
N GLY A 118 2.72 17.40 8.60
CA GLY A 118 2.18 16.13 9.08
C GLY A 118 2.45 14.90 8.20
N THR A 119 1.70 13.86 8.44
CA THR A 119 1.79 12.58 7.74
C THR A 119 0.41 11.95 7.59
N TRP A 120 0.18 11.27 6.48
CA TRP A 120 -1.04 10.46 6.30
C TRP A 120 -0.99 9.12 7.07
N ILE A 121 0.16 8.76 7.66
CA ILE A 121 0.30 7.58 8.51
C ILE A 121 -0.18 7.94 9.91
N THR A 122 -1.48 7.89 10.15
CA THR A 122 -2.10 8.07 11.47
C THR A 122 -1.68 6.95 12.43
N SER A 123 -2.01 7.05 13.71
CA SER A 123 -1.74 5.98 14.67
C SER A 123 -2.48 4.70 14.30
N ASP A 124 -3.75 4.82 13.89
CA ASP A 124 -4.59 3.69 13.50
C ASP A 124 -4.08 3.03 12.22
N MET A 125 -3.60 3.84 11.25
CA MET A 125 -2.96 3.35 10.04
C MET A 125 -1.69 2.55 10.37
N LEU A 126 -0.83 3.05 11.26
CA LEU A 126 0.38 2.37 11.68
C LEU A 126 0.06 1.00 12.29
N GLU A 127 -0.88 0.94 13.24
CA GLU A 127 -1.23 -0.31 13.90
C GLU A 127 -1.93 -1.28 12.93
N ALA A 128 -2.83 -0.81 12.07
CA ALA A 128 -3.48 -1.63 11.05
C ALA A 128 -2.49 -2.28 10.08
N TYR A 129 -1.51 -1.51 9.58
CA TYR A 129 -0.50 -2.06 8.67
C TYR A 129 0.52 -2.95 9.37
N CYS A 130 0.85 -2.69 10.64
CA CYS A 130 1.64 -3.64 11.42
C CYS A 130 0.88 -4.95 11.62
N GLY A 131 -0.42 -4.90 11.98
CA GLY A 131 -1.27 -6.08 12.09
C GLY A 131 -1.36 -6.86 10.76
N LEU A 132 -1.50 -6.15 9.64
CA LEU A 132 -1.51 -6.77 8.31
C LEU A 132 -0.18 -7.48 7.98
N HIS A 133 0.97 -6.86 8.32
CA HIS A 133 2.29 -7.45 8.18
C HIS A 133 2.46 -8.72 9.04
N ASP A 134 1.93 -8.71 10.28
CA ASP A 134 2.04 -9.84 11.21
C ASP A 134 1.20 -11.06 10.75
N LEU A 135 0.25 -10.87 9.85
CA LEU A 135 -0.52 -11.96 9.23
C LEU A 135 0.24 -12.67 8.09
N GLY A 136 1.29 -12.09 7.54
CA GLY A 136 2.16 -12.68 6.50
C GLY A 136 1.92 -12.11 5.12
#